data_d3eb1a71e4f93fd7d26a1abb6ed8ee1c
#
_entry.id   d3eb1a71e4f93fd7d26a1abb6ed8ee1c
#
_cell.length_a   1.000
_cell.length_b   1.000
_cell.length_c   1.000
_cell.angle_alpha   90.00
_cell.angle_beta   90.00
_cell.angle_gamma   90.00
#
_symmetry.space_group_name_H-M   'P 1'
#
loop_
_entity.id
_entity.type
_entity.pdbx_description
1 polymer ?
#
loop_
_entity_poly.entity_id
_entity_poly.type
_entity_poly.pdbx_seq_one_letter_code
_entity_poly.pdbx_strand_id
1 'polypeptide(L)'
;MRMISVFLGLVLLTGFSGSVCADPPSDSKESQIEITIKLKIKIETKGKGDAKDKAAIKKAKPKTRLYAERLRPQFHFTARQWTISKLNPAIKGENTHGGEEGWLNDPNGLVYYKGEWHLFANGAGSYWVHAVSKDLVHWEELPPKLHRDDKLGNTASGSAAVDWNNTSGFGTDKEHALLAFFTGWKNKVQCMAYSIDRGRTWTKYANNPIVAHPNRDPKVFWYEPQSKWIMIIYGPPKRSYIFFGSKDLRKWEKLSTFPDMFECPDMFQLPLDGDSKRTKWVLSDGNGSYVIGQFDGTRFHTEQEKEALDYGFNFYATQTWSDVPKEDGRCIQMAWMRGGKYPDMPFNQQLTFPCVLSLRTVRDEMRLCRYPVREIAQLYAKEHKWENVTASSGNDLLRDIKGDLFDIEIEFDPAQSDALGFKIHGHDVQYTTKAEHVVSRRTHQMKVKRKNGLIQMRLLVDRTSIEVFVNHGEISGANCILPKENGPPPRLYVNGGDAIIKSLKVRELKSIWPKAGRK
;
A
#
# COMPACT_ATOMS: atom_id res chain seq x y z
N MET A 1 37.71 -15.20 -27.76
CA MET A 1 36.54 -15.37 -28.63
C MET A 1 36.35 -16.86 -28.90
N ARG A 2 35.43 -17.48 -28.20
CA ARG A 2 34.87 -18.80 -28.54
C ARG A 2 33.59 -18.92 -27.71
N MET A 3 32.47 -18.87 -28.40
CA MET A 3 31.11 -19.14 -27.85
C MET A 3 31.01 -20.62 -27.53
N ILE A 4 30.47 -20.94 -26.38
CA ILE A 4 30.02 -22.30 -26.05
C ILE A 4 28.50 -22.21 -25.94
N SER A 5 27.83 -22.81 -26.92
CA SER A 5 26.40 -23.02 -26.91
C SER A 5 26.11 -24.29 -26.12
N VAL A 6 25.30 -24.18 -25.08
CA VAL A 6 24.74 -25.35 -24.36
C VAL A 6 23.31 -25.51 -24.80
N PHE A 7 23.02 -26.59 -25.52
CA PHE A 7 21.66 -27.02 -25.84
C PHE A 7 21.09 -27.81 -24.64
N LEU A 8 20.02 -27.32 -24.08
CA LEU A 8 19.22 -28.07 -23.10
C LEU A 8 17.95 -28.57 -23.82
N GLY A 9 17.87 -29.86 -24.09
CA GLY A 9 16.68 -30.50 -24.65
C GLY A 9 15.60 -30.68 -23.58
N LEU A 10 14.45 -30.04 -23.76
CA LEU A 10 13.27 -30.22 -22.93
C LEU A 10 12.37 -31.28 -23.58
N VAL A 11 12.18 -32.42 -22.92
CA VAL A 11 11.19 -33.42 -23.34
C VAL A 11 9.85 -33.07 -22.71
N LEU A 12 8.90 -32.67 -23.53
CA LEU A 12 7.49 -32.49 -23.18
C LEU A 12 6.76 -33.82 -23.32
N LEU A 13 6.23 -34.33 -22.23
CA LEU A 13 5.22 -35.40 -22.21
C LEU A 13 3.83 -34.76 -22.15
N THR A 14 3.10 -34.84 -23.26
CA THR A 14 1.65 -34.56 -23.33
C THR A 14 0.89 -35.84 -23.07
N GLY A 15 -0.15 -35.78 -22.24
CA GLY A 15 -1.02 -36.93 -22.00
C GLY A 15 -2.34 -36.57 -21.33
N PHE A 16 -3.36 -36.41 -22.14
CA PHE A 16 -4.78 -36.78 -22.03
C PHE A 16 -5.67 -36.29 -20.88
N SER A 17 -6.69 -35.62 -21.28
CA SER A 17 -7.96 -35.31 -20.60
C SER A 17 -8.83 -36.55 -20.40
N GLY A 18 -9.50 -36.65 -19.25
CA GLY A 18 -10.58 -37.59 -19.00
C GLY A 18 -11.31 -37.23 -17.72
N SER A 19 -12.52 -36.70 -17.88
CA SER A 19 -13.45 -36.32 -16.81
C SER A 19 -14.22 -37.55 -16.34
N VAL A 20 -14.23 -37.87 -15.02
CA VAL A 20 -15.33 -38.62 -14.37
C VAL A 20 -15.34 -38.27 -12.89
N CYS A 21 -16.52 -37.93 -12.37
CA CYS A 21 -16.82 -37.75 -10.94
C CYS A 21 -16.88 -39.10 -10.22
N ALA A 22 -16.30 -39.19 -9.01
CA ALA A 22 -16.79 -40.01 -7.89
C ALA A 22 -15.97 -39.72 -6.60
N ASP A 23 -16.67 -39.70 -5.46
CA ASP A 23 -16.17 -39.38 -4.11
C ASP A 23 -15.23 -40.47 -3.51
N PRO A 24 -14.47 -40.14 -2.45
CA PRO A 24 -13.26 -40.87 -2.05
C PRO A 24 -13.47 -41.95 -1.00
N PRO A 25 -12.57 -42.89 -0.87
CA PRO A 25 -12.26 -43.48 0.42
C PRO A 25 -10.84 -43.19 0.91
N SER A 26 -10.73 -43.22 2.21
CA SER A 26 -9.61 -42.95 3.10
C SER A 26 -8.36 -43.80 2.87
N ASP A 27 -7.23 -43.21 3.34
CA ASP A 27 -5.94 -43.83 3.66
C ASP A 27 -5.05 -44.31 2.50
N SER A 28 -4.07 -43.48 2.15
CA SER A 28 -2.79 -43.99 1.67
C SER A 28 -1.64 -43.02 2.00
N LYS A 29 -0.62 -43.57 2.64
CA LYS A 29 0.65 -42.93 2.97
C LYS A 29 1.34 -42.46 1.68
N GLU A 30 1.50 -41.15 1.51
CA GLU A 30 2.40 -40.61 0.49
C GLU A 30 3.85 -40.78 0.92
N SER A 31 4.58 -41.61 0.19
CA SER A 31 6.04 -41.67 0.26
C SER A 31 6.62 -40.53 -0.59
N GLN A 32 7.17 -39.53 0.06
CA GLN A 32 7.98 -38.50 -0.62
C GLN A 32 9.31 -39.13 -1.06
N ILE A 33 9.58 -39.07 -2.37
CA ILE A 33 10.90 -39.40 -2.92
C ILE A 33 11.69 -38.10 -3.01
N GLU A 34 12.67 -37.92 -2.15
CA GLU A 34 13.60 -36.80 -2.18
C GLU A 34 14.79 -37.16 -3.09
N ILE A 35 14.90 -36.51 -4.25
CA ILE A 35 16.02 -36.68 -5.17
C ILE A 35 17.04 -35.58 -4.92
N THR A 36 18.13 -35.92 -4.24
CA THR A 36 19.26 -35.00 -4.04
C THR A 36 20.25 -35.15 -5.21
N ILE A 37 20.33 -34.15 -6.08
CA ILE A 37 21.33 -34.10 -7.17
C ILE A 37 22.57 -33.35 -6.66
N LYS A 38 23.66 -34.08 -6.40
CA LYS A 38 24.98 -33.49 -6.11
C LYS A 38 25.76 -33.25 -7.41
N LEU A 39 25.81 -32.01 -7.88
CA LEU A 39 26.71 -31.61 -8.98
C LEU A 39 28.14 -31.39 -8.46
N LYS A 40 29.08 -32.26 -8.85
CA LYS A 40 30.51 -32.00 -8.67
C LYS A 40 31.04 -31.32 -9.92
N ILE A 41 31.28 -30.00 -9.85
CA ILE A 41 31.99 -29.27 -10.91
C ILE A 41 33.49 -29.34 -10.62
N LYS A 42 34.27 -30.02 -11.47
CA LYS A 42 35.70 -30.04 -11.41
C LYS A 42 36.23 -28.94 -12.32
N ILE A 43 36.74 -27.85 -11.74
CA ILE A 43 37.38 -26.78 -12.49
C ILE A 43 38.88 -27.08 -12.51
N GLU A 44 39.42 -27.45 -13.65
CA GLU A 44 40.85 -27.52 -13.85
C GLU A 44 41.38 -26.15 -14.30
N THR A 45 42.11 -25.48 -13.43
CA THR A 45 42.86 -24.26 -13.77
C THR A 45 44.30 -24.66 -14.14
N LYS A 46 44.62 -24.61 -15.42
CA LYS A 46 45.99 -24.53 -15.89
C LYS A 46 46.32 -23.08 -16.28
N GLY A 47 47.32 -22.52 -15.65
CA GLY A 47 47.91 -21.26 -16.09
C GLY A 47 48.43 -20.42 -14.92
N LYS A 48 49.73 -20.58 -14.59
CA LYS A 48 50.47 -19.56 -13.84
C LYS A 48 50.63 -18.34 -14.77
N GLY A 49 50.06 -17.21 -14.35
CA GLY A 49 50.27 -15.90 -14.98
C GLY A 49 50.17 -14.84 -13.87
N ASP A 50 51.15 -13.98 -13.86
CA ASP A 50 51.52 -13.00 -12.86
C ASP A 50 50.39 -12.27 -12.14
N ALA A 51 50.45 -12.32 -10.82
CA ALA A 51 49.62 -11.53 -9.91
C ALA A 51 50.17 -10.09 -9.84
N LYS A 52 49.81 -9.24 -10.77
CA LYS A 52 49.81 -7.77 -10.64
C LYS A 52 48.76 -7.21 -11.59
N ASP A 53 47.95 -6.29 -11.06
CA ASP A 53 46.95 -5.50 -11.78
C ASP A 53 45.60 -6.17 -12.10
N LYS A 54 44.80 -6.45 -11.08
CA LYS A 54 43.34 -6.36 -11.18
C LYS A 54 42.71 -5.83 -9.86
N ALA A 55 43.13 -4.67 -9.44
CA ALA A 55 42.27 -3.80 -8.67
C ALA A 55 41.19 -3.30 -9.65
N ALA A 56 40.08 -4.06 -9.78
CA ALA A 56 38.91 -3.57 -10.48
C ALA A 56 38.45 -2.32 -9.73
N ILE A 57 38.74 -1.15 -10.29
CA ILE A 57 38.18 0.12 -9.90
C ILE A 57 36.65 -0.07 -10.00
N LYS A 58 36.02 -0.39 -8.89
CA LYS A 58 34.56 -0.20 -8.74
C LYS A 58 34.36 1.31 -8.99
N LYS A 59 34.02 1.68 -10.23
CA LYS A 59 33.55 3.03 -10.52
C LYS A 59 32.48 3.34 -9.48
N ALA A 60 32.79 4.25 -8.57
CA ALA A 60 31.81 4.75 -7.61
C ALA A 60 30.61 5.23 -8.44
N LYS A 61 29.45 4.59 -8.24
CA LYS A 61 28.22 5.05 -8.86
C LYS A 61 28.09 6.54 -8.51
N PRO A 62 27.81 7.42 -9.46
CA PRO A 62 27.63 8.84 -9.16
C PRO A 62 26.61 8.95 -8.01
N LYS A 63 26.95 9.69 -6.96
CA LYS A 63 26.02 9.91 -5.83
C LYS A 63 24.79 10.63 -6.38
N THR A 64 23.77 9.87 -6.70
CA THR A 64 22.48 10.42 -7.11
C THR A 64 21.98 11.27 -5.95
N ARG A 65 21.54 12.48 -6.26
CA ARG A 65 20.97 13.36 -5.26
C ARG A 65 19.71 12.72 -4.68
N LEU A 66 19.55 12.83 -3.36
CA LEU A 66 18.38 12.34 -2.65
C LEU A 66 17.08 12.87 -3.28
N TYR A 67 16.12 12.00 -3.52
CA TYR A 67 14.84 12.21 -4.19
C TYR A 67 14.89 12.62 -5.67
N ALA A 68 16.08 12.63 -6.29
CA ALA A 68 16.27 12.91 -7.70
C ALA A 68 16.61 11.65 -8.52
N GLU A 69 16.46 10.48 -7.92
CA GLU A 69 16.72 9.21 -8.58
C GLU A 69 15.76 8.97 -9.74
N ARG A 70 16.25 8.30 -10.79
CA ARG A 70 15.50 8.09 -12.04
C ARG A 70 14.11 7.48 -11.87
N LEU A 71 13.99 6.48 -10.99
CA LEU A 71 12.72 5.78 -10.73
C LEU A 71 12.02 6.26 -9.47
N ARG A 72 12.48 7.33 -8.82
CA ARG A 72 11.81 7.87 -7.64
C ARG A 72 10.39 8.35 -7.99
N PRO A 73 9.34 7.80 -7.37
CA PRO A 73 8.01 8.39 -7.45
C PRO A 73 8.04 9.87 -7.08
N GLN A 74 7.25 10.68 -7.73
CA GLN A 74 7.31 12.13 -7.61
C GLN A 74 6.21 12.71 -6.71
N PHE A 75 5.19 11.93 -6.39
CA PHE A 75 4.15 12.30 -5.43
C PHE A 75 3.63 11.12 -4.60
N HIS A 76 4.07 9.89 -4.88
CA HIS A 76 3.90 8.76 -3.95
C HIS A 76 5.06 8.70 -2.97
N PHE A 77 4.77 8.35 -1.73
CA PHE A 77 5.80 8.28 -0.69
C PHE A 77 6.70 7.06 -0.86
N THR A 78 8.00 7.30 -0.75
CA THR A 78 9.07 6.29 -0.67
C THR A 78 10.07 6.70 0.39
N ALA A 79 10.64 5.73 1.12
CA ALA A 79 11.65 6.01 2.12
C ALA A 79 13.02 6.35 1.50
N ARG A 80 13.78 7.17 2.20
CA ARG A 80 15.21 7.37 1.94
C ARG A 80 16.04 6.31 2.65
N GLN A 81 17.28 6.16 2.24
CA GLN A 81 18.25 5.40 3.02
C GLN A 81 18.64 6.14 4.30
N TRP A 82 18.47 5.47 5.43
CA TRP A 82 19.00 5.89 6.72
C TRP A 82 20.11 4.95 7.15
N THR A 83 21.23 5.46 7.65
CA THR A 83 22.25 4.62 8.28
C THR A 83 21.83 4.38 9.73
N ILE A 84 21.09 3.31 9.96
CA ILE A 84 20.44 3.04 11.25
C ILE A 84 21.47 2.87 12.38
N SER A 85 22.59 2.20 12.12
CA SER A 85 23.69 2.07 13.08
C SER A 85 24.30 3.42 13.52
N LYS A 86 24.23 4.46 12.69
CA LYS A 86 24.61 5.83 13.08
C LYS A 86 23.54 6.51 13.93
N LEU A 87 22.26 6.19 13.71
CA LEU A 87 21.15 6.73 14.48
C LEU A 87 20.98 6.05 15.83
N ASN A 88 21.29 4.76 15.90
CA ASN A 88 21.26 3.97 17.13
C ASN A 88 22.44 2.99 17.16
N PRO A 89 23.58 3.37 17.79
CA PRO A 89 24.78 2.53 17.87
C PRO A 89 24.60 1.20 18.61
N ALA A 90 23.52 1.05 19.39
CA ALA A 90 23.19 -0.22 20.05
C ALA A 90 22.73 -1.30 19.05
N ILE A 91 22.30 -0.92 17.86
CA ILE A 91 21.93 -1.85 16.80
C ILE A 91 23.20 -2.34 16.10
N LYS A 92 23.66 -3.52 16.50
CA LYS A 92 24.79 -4.21 15.87
C LYS A 92 24.26 -5.11 14.75
N GLY A 93 24.81 -4.95 13.56
CA GLY A 93 24.45 -5.74 12.39
C GLY A 93 23.08 -5.33 11.84
N GLU A 94 23.09 -4.68 10.71
CA GLU A 94 21.89 -4.31 9.97
C GLU A 94 21.31 -5.57 9.37
N ASN A 95 20.33 -6.14 10.07
CA ASN A 95 19.57 -7.26 9.54
C ASN A 95 18.42 -6.68 8.71
N THR A 96 18.77 -6.20 7.52
CA THR A 96 17.82 -5.67 6.56
C THR A 96 17.25 -6.82 5.74
N HIS A 97 15.95 -6.88 5.59
CA HIS A 97 15.31 -7.77 4.60
C HIS A 97 15.79 -7.35 3.21
N GLY A 98 16.78 -8.07 2.66
CA GLY A 98 17.39 -7.74 1.39
C GLY A 98 18.59 -6.78 1.43
N GLY A 99 19.07 -6.33 2.60
CA GLY A 99 20.26 -5.46 2.70
C GLY A 99 20.02 -4.00 2.30
N GLU A 100 18.77 -3.55 2.20
CA GLU A 100 18.40 -2.24 1.67
C GLU A 100 17.84 -1.31 2.75
N GLU A 101 18.60 -0.32 3.17
CA GLU A 101 18.18 0.68 4.15
C GLU A 101 17.00 1.54 3.68
N GLY A 102 16.78 1.70 2.38
CA GLY A 102 15.67 2.46 1.79
C GLY A 102 14.38 1.66 1.58
N TRP A 103 14.27 0.46 2.15
CA TRP A 103 13.07 -0.36 2.08
C TRP A 103 11.97 0.19 2.97
N LEU A 104 10.73 0.19 2.45
CA LEU A 104 9.52 0.32 3.25
C LEU A 104 8.48 -0.72 2.82
N ASN A 105 7.59 -1.09 3.75
CA ASN A 105 6.44 -1.94 3.45
C ASN A 105 5.20 -1.44 4.19
N ASP A 106 4.54 -2.25 5.00
CA ASP A 106 3.24 -1.94 5.60
C ASP A 106 3.20 -0.53 6.19
N PRO A 107 2.31 0.37 5.73
CA PRO A 107 1.99 1.56 6.48
C PRO A 107 1.45 1.13 7.84
N ASN A 108 1.94 1.76 8.88
CA ASN A 108 1.55 1.50 10.25
C ASN A 108 1.65 2.80 11.06
N GLY A 109 0.92 2.87 12.17
CA GLY A 109 0.95 4.06 13.00
C GLY A 109 0.48 5.36 12.31
N LEU A 110 -0.39 5.28 11.31
CA LEU A 110 -0.97 6.45 10.68
C LEU A 110 -1.86 7.19 11.70
N VAL A 111 -1.47 8.42 12.07
CA VAL A 111 -2.16 9.20 13.10
C VAL A 111 -2.04 10.70 12.84
N TYR A 112 -3.11 11.46 13.14
CA TYR A 112 -3.06 12.92 13.13
C TYR A 112 -2.87 13.43 14.55
N TYR A 113 -1.93 14.36 14.73
CA TYR A 113 -1.73 15.01 16.02
C TYR A 113 -1.20 16.44 15.87
N LYS A 114 -1.89 17.40 16.50
CA LYS A 114 -1.48 18.83 16.59
C LYS A 114 -1.04 19.45 15.25
N GLY A 115 -1.84 19.28 14.20
CA GLY A 115 -1.60 19.86 12.88
C GLY A 115 -0.62 19.08 12.01
N GLU A 116 -0.22 17.89 12.42
CA GLU A 116 0.66 17.00 11.65
C GLU A 116 0.00 15.67 11.35
N TRP A 117 0.00 15.27 10.09
CA TRP A 117 -0.26 13.93 9.64
C TRP A 117 1.02 13.13 9.78
N HIS A 118 1.02 12.16 10.67
CA HIS A 118 2.15 11.24 10.83
C HIS A 118 1.95 10.02 9.95
N LEU A 119 2.98 9.67 9.22
CA LEU A 119 3.09 8.45 8.43
C LEU A 119 4.22 7.63 9.02
N PHE A 120 3.90 6.43 9.48
CA PHE A 120 4.88 5.42 9.80
C PHE A 120 4.71 4.23 8.85
N ALA A 121 5.82 3.53 8.59
CA ALA A 121 5.82 2.30 7.81
C ALA A 121 6.96 1.40 8.29
N ASN A 122 6.85 0.09 8.08
CA ASN A 122 7.96 -0.81 8.35
C ASN A 122 9.16 -0.46 7.46
N GLY A 123 10.32 -0.27 8.08
CA GLY A 123 11.60 -0.04 7.44
C GLY A 123 12.51 -1.25 7.60
N ALA A 124 12.76 -2.00 6.51
CA ALA A 124 13.66 -3.15 6.48
C ALA A 124 13.46 -4.16 7.64
N GLY A 125 12.23 -4.26 8.18
CA GLY A 125 11.86 -5.17 9.27
C GLY A 125 12.44 -4.85 10.64
N SER A 126 13.18 -3.75 10.81
CA SER A 126 13.88 -3.48 12.08
C SER A 126 13.53 -2.16 12.76
N TYR A 127 12.85 -1.26 12.06
CA TYR A 127 12.43 0.04 12.58
C TYR A 127 11.17 0.52 11.86
N TRP A 128 10.55 1.58 12.40
CA TRP A 128 9.51 2.30 11.69
C TRP A 128 10.10 3.52 10.98
N VAL A 129 9.93 3.60 9.66
CA VAL A 129 10.07 4.84 8.89
C VAL A 129 9.12 5.86 9.49
N HIS A 130 9.50 7.13 9.53
CA HIS A 130 8.65 8.20 10.04
C HIS A 130 8.71 9.41 9.10
N ALA A 131 7.56 9.86 8.67
CA ALA A 131 7.41 11.12 7.96
C ALA A 131 6.23 11.92 8.51
N VAL A 132 6.26 13.22 8.35
CA VAL A 132 5.17 14.14 8.74
C VAL A 132 4.75 14.99 7.55
N SER A 133 3.47 15.34 7.53
CA SER A 133 2.91 16.27 6.54
C SER A 133 1.88 17.19 7.19
N LYS A 134 1.74 18.39 6.65
CA LYS A 134 0.66 19.32 7.02
C LYS A 134 -0.56 19.21 6.09
N ASP A 135 -0.38 18.54 4.96
CA ASP A 135 -1.37 18.54 3.87
C ASP A 135 -1.55 17.20 3.16
N LEU A 136 -1.02 16.09 3.71
CA LEU A 136 -1.10 14.72 3.14
C LEU A 136 -0.35 14.53 1.81
N VAL A 137 0.25 15.57 1.28
CA VAL A 137 0.90 15.58 -0.04
C VAL A 137 2.41 15.80 0.09
N HIS A 138 2.82 16.87 0.79
CA HIS A 138 4.21 17.18 1.00
C HIS A 138 4.71 16.55 2.31
N TRP A 139 5.62 15.60 2.17
CA TRP A 139 6.15 14.81 3.29
C TRP A 139 7.56 15.23 3.65
N GLU A 140 7.79 15.44 4.94
CA GLU A 140 9.12 15.58 5.52
C GLU A 140 9.47 14.30 6.28
N GLU A 141 10.51 13.61 5.81
CA GLU A 141 10.97 12.37 6.43
C GLU A 141 11.88 12.66 7.62
N LEU A 142 11.49 12.17 8.78
CA LEU A 142 12.20 12.32 10.05
C LEU A 142 13.10 11.10 10.32
N PRO A 143 14.19 11.27 11.10
CA PRO A 143 15.00 10.15 11.52
C PRO A 143 14.16 9.13 12.31
N PRO A 144 14.16 7.84 11.90
CA PRO A 144 13.44 6.81 12.62
C PRO A 144 13.91 6.71 14.07
N LYS A 145 12.97 6.54 15.00
CA LYS A 145 13.22 6.47 16.45
C LYS A 145 12.68 5.22 17.11
N LEU A 146 11.76 4.51 16.46
CA LEU A 146 11.24 3.24 16.92
C LEU A 146 12.04 2.10 16.25
N HIS A 147 13.05 1.60 16.97
CA HIS A 147 13.98 0.60 16.48
C HIS A 147 13.78 -0.75 17.17
N ARG A 148 14.35 -1.81 16.58
CA ARG A 148 14.52 -3.11 17.21
C ARG A 148 15.29 -3.00 18.53
N ASP A 149 15.12 -4.00 19.38
CA ASP A 149 15.96 -4.23 20.57
C ASP A 149 16.12 -5.73 20.83
N ASP A 150 17.03 -6.10 21.73
CA ASP A 150 17.34 -7.50 21.99
C ASP A 150 16.24 -8.24 22.77
N LYS A 151 15.42 -7.51 23.54
CA LYS A 151 14.32 -8.07 24.33
C LYS A 151 13.13 -8.45 23.43
N LEU A 152 12.70 -7.52 22.57
CA LEU A 152 11.48 -7.64 21.76
C LEU A 152 11.74 -8.07 20.31
N GLY A 153 12.98 -7.94 19.86
CA GLY A 153 13.36 -8.17 18.47
C GLY A 153 13.00 -7.00 17.56
N ASN A 154 12.69 -7.29 16.30
CA ASN A 154 12.28 -6.27 15.32
C ASN A 154 10.98 -5.60 15.73
N THR A 155 10.86 -4.31 15.44
CA THR A 155 9.62 -3.53 15.59
C THR A 155 8.81 -3.71 14.30
N ALA A 156 7.86 -4.64 14.32
CA ALA A 156 7.05 -4.96 13.16
C ALA A 156 5.74 -4.15 13.13
N SER A 157 4.83 -4.51 12.22
CA SER A 157 3.59 -3.77 11.95
C SER A 157 2.72 -3.53 13.18
N GLY A 158 1.92 -2.49 13.10
CA GLY A 158 1.02 -2.10 14.16
C GLY A 158 0.24 -0.81 13.83
N SER A 159 -0.07 0.00 14.84
CA SER A 159 -0.87 1.21 14.70
C SER A 159 -0.43 2.30 15.69
N ALA A 160 -0.97 3.51 15.54
CA ALA A 160 -0.81 4.57 16.52
C ALA A 160 -2.17 5.22 16.86
N ALA A 161 -2.23 5.83 18.04
CA ALA A 161 -3.37 6.59 18.51
C ALA A 161 -2.93 7.67 19.50
N VAL A 162 -3.76 8.68 19.73
CA VAL A 162 -3.53 9.69 20.78
C VAL A 162 -4.32 9.31 22.03
N ASP A 163 -3.68 9.32 23.18
CA ASP A 163 -4.33 9.08 24.46
C ASP A 163 -4.94 10.40 25.01
N TRP A 164 -6.06 10.82 24.40
CA TRP A 164 -6.75 12.07 24.76
C TRP A 164 -7.22 12.10 26.23
N ASN A 165 -7.54 10.96 26.78
CA ASN A 165 -8.06 10.82 28.14
C ASN A 165 -6.96 10.53 29.16
N ASN A 166 -5.70 10.47 28.74
CA ASN A 166 -4.53 10.13 29.56
C ASN A 166 -4.71 8.84 30.37
N THR A 167 -5.38 7.85 29.80
CA THR A 167 -5.69 6.56 30.46
C THR A 167 -4.42 5.75 30.75
N SER A 168 -3.38 5.96 29.94
CA SER A 168 -2.04 5.38 30.16
C SER A 168 -1.26 6.05 31.28
N GLY A 169 -1.59 7.31 31.61
CA GLY A 169 -0.82 8.14 32.52
C GLY A 169 0.57 8.56 31.99
N PHE A 170 0.79 8.48 30.65
CA PHE A 170 2.06 8.91 30.02
C PHE A 170 2.02 10.36 29.57
N GLY A 171 0.83 10.93 29.39
CA GLY A 171 0.67 12.33 29.07
C GLY A 171 1.08 13.26 30.20
N THR A 172 1.20 14.53 29.87
CA THR A 172 1.47 15.62 30.82
C THR A 172 0.33 16.64 30.77
N ASP A 173 0.33 17.64 31.65
CA ASP A 173 -0.63 18.74 31.62
C ASP A 173 -0.61 19.53 30.27
N LYS A 174 0.47 19.44 29.52
CA LYS A 174 0.69 20.17 28.27
C LYS A 174 0.57 19.31 27.00
N GLU A 175 0.84 18.00 27.11
CA GLU A 175 0.94 17.09 25.96
C GLU A 175 0.23 15.77 26.24
N HIS A 176 -0.70 15.41 25.36
CA HIS A 176 -1.22 14.04 25.34
C HIS A 176 -0.17 13.08 24.81
N ALA A 177 -0.19 11.86 25.30
CA ALA A 177 0.72 10.85 24.80
C ALA A 177 0.30 10.38 23.41
N LEU A 178 1.21 10.44 22.45
CA LEU A 178 1.10 9.73 21.18
C LEU A 178 1.59 8.30 21.44
N LEU A 179 0.75 7.31 21.15
CA LEU A 179 1.00 5.90 21.42
C LEU A 179 1.29 5.17 20.12
N ALA A 180 2.28 4.29 20.13
CA ALA A 180 2.56 3.34 19.07
C ALA A 180 2.39 1.92 19.60
N PHE A 181 1.58 1.13 18.91
CA PHE A 181 1.39 -0.29 19.20
C PHE A 181 2.03 -1.09 18.09
N PHE A 182 2.85 -2.06 18.43
CA PHE A 182 3.62 -2.81 17.44
C PHE A 182 3.82 -4.26 17.86
N THR A 183 4.12 -5.11 16.90
CA THR A 183 4.51 -6.48 17.17
C THR A 183 6.01 -6.56 17.46
N GLY A 184 6.36 -7.04 18.65
CA GLY A 184 7.73 -7.45 18.98
C GLY A 184 8.01 -8.81 18.34
N TRP A 185 8.81 -8.82 17.26
CA TRP A 185 8.89 -9.96 16.35
C TRP A 185 9.56 -11.20 16.94
N LYS A 186 10.41 -11.05 17.96
CA LYS A 186 11.12 -12.19 18.58
C LYS A 186 10.16 -13.27 19.07
N ASN A 187 9.05 -12.87 19.71
CA ASN A 187 8.04 -13.78 20.25
C ASN A 187 6.65 -13.53 19.66
N LYS A 188 6.54 -12.62 18.69
CA LYS A 188 5.27 -12.19 18.06
C LYS A 188 4.25 -11.71 19.08
N VAL A 189 4.69 -10.90 20.03
CA VAL A 189 3.88 -10.35 21.12
C VAL A 189 3.55 -8.88 20.86
N GLN A 190 2.44 -8.38 21.45
CA GLN A 190 2.05 -7.00 21.23
C GLN A 190 2.71 -6.10 22.27
N CYS A 191 3.23 -4.99 21.79
CA CYS A 191 4.03 -4.04 22.56
C CYS A 191 3.52 -2.63 22.37
N MET A 192 3.93 -1.73 23.27
CA MET A 192 3.57 -0.33 23.23
C MET A 192 4.82 0.54 23.44
N ALA A 193 4.83 1.70 22.77
CA ALA A 193 5.74 2.81 23.03
C ALA A 193 4.92 4.11 23.06
N TYR A 194 5.47 5.16 23.68
CA TYR A 194 4.83 6.46 23.75
C TYR A 194 5.80 7.60 23.47
N SER A 195 5.24 8.72 23.04
CA SER A 195 5.93 9.97 22.79
C SER A 195 5.12 11.13 23.37
N ILE A 196 5.82 12.11 23.99
CA ILE A 196 5.24 13.37 24.49
C ILE A 196 5.82 14.59 23.76
N ASP A 197 6.44 14.39 22.62
CA ASP A 197 7.06 15.42 21.78
C ASP A 197 6.67 15.26 20.30
N ARG A 198 5.42 14.86 20.05
CA ARG A 198 4.87 14.64 18.72
C ARG A 198 5.67 13.65 17.88
N GLY A 199 6.08 12.53 18.47
CA GLY A 199 6.79 11.45 17.79
C GLY A 199 8.26 11.72 17.48
N ARG A 200 8.88 12.81 17.99
CA ARG A 200 10.31 13.09 17.76
C ARG A 200 11.21 12.18 18.57
N THR A 201 10.73 11.76 19.76
CA THR A 201 11.35 10.69 20.55
C THR A 201 10.31 9.69 21.02
N TRP A 202 10.74 8.44 21.25
CA TRP A 202 9.87 7.35 21.68
C TRP A 202 10.46 6.60 22.85
N THR A 203 9.63 6.31 23.84
CA THR A 203 9.97 5.45 24.98
C THR A 203 9.16 4.17 24.88
N LYS A 204 9.82 3.02 24.75
CA LYS A 204 9.13 1.72 24.82
C LYS A 204 8.67 1.49 26.27
N TYR A 205 7.43 1.02 26.42
CA TYR A 205 6.88 0.72 27.73
C TYR A 205 7.73 -0.34 28.45
N ALA A 206 8.15 -0.06 29.70
CA ALA A 206 9.10 -0.91 30.42
C ALA A 206 8.56 -2.33 30.64
N ASN A 207 7.24 -2.46 30.85
CA ASN A 207 6.58 -3.73 31.12
C ASN A 207 6.03 -4.40 29.84
N ASN A 208 6.59 -4.11 28.66
CA ASN A 208 6.29 -4.88 27.46
C ASN A 208 6.65 -6.36 27.63
N PRO A 209 5.87 -7.30 27.05
CA PRO A 209 4.71 -7.07 26.19
C PRO A 209 3.42 -6.72 26.97
N ILE A 210 2.53 -5.94 26.34
CA ILE A 210 1.19 -5.64 26.88
C ILE A 210 0.18 -6.76 26.60
N VAL A 211 0.38 -7.53 25.51
CA VAL A 211 -0.36 -8.76 25.21
C VAL A 211 0.63 -9.83 24.79
N ALA A 212 0.75 -10.87 25.59
CA ALA A 212 1.68 -11.98 25.35
C ALA A 212 1.12 -13.04 24.36
N HIS A 213 -0.03 -12.81 23.77
CA HIS A 213 -0.61 -13.72 22.78
C HIS A 213 0.22 -13.71 21.48
N PRO A 214 0.67 -14.89 20.98
CA PRO A 214 1.55 -14.97 19.81
C PRO A 214 0.81 -14.63 18.53
N ASN A 215 0.89 -13.38 18.11
CA ASN A 215 0.22 -12.82 16.93
C ASN A 215 0.85 -11.52 16.48
N ARG A 216 0.24 -10.83 15.49
CA ARG A 216 0.81 -9.63 14.89
C ARG A 216 -0.21 -8.58 14.48
N ASP A 217 0.32 -7.43 14.10
CA ASP A 217 -0.34 -6.32 13.44
C ASP A 217 -1.45 -5.69 14.30
N PRO A 218 -1.13 -5.18 15.53
CA PRO A 218 -2.16 -4.64 16.41
C PRO A 218 -2.74 -3.33 15.86
N LYS A 219 -4.05 -3.29 15.62
CA LYS A 219 -4.83 -2.06 15.45
C LYS A 219 -5.48 -1.71 16.77
N VAL A 220 -5.21 -0.51 17.28
CA VAL A 220 -5.75 -0.03 18.56
C VAL A 220 -6.51 1.28 18.33
N PHE A 221 -7.69 1.39 18.94
CA PHE A 221 -8.51 2.60 18.91
C PHE A 221 -9.36 2.74 20.17
N TRP A 222 -9.75 3.97 20.48
CA TRP A 222 -10.66 4.25 21.58
C TRP A 222 -12.13 4.01 21.17
N TYR A 223 -12.87 3.22 21.95
CA TYR A 223 -14.29 2.97 21.76
C TYR A 223 -15.10 3.80 22.76
N GLU A 224 -15.54 4.96 22.31
CA GLU A 224 -16.21 5.98 23.11
C GLU A 224 -17.45 5.46 23.86
N PRO A 225 -18.37 4.66 23.26
CA PRO A 225 -19.59 4.25 23.94
C PRO A 225 -19.39 3.46 25.24
N GLN A 226 -18.23 2.86 25.43
CA GLN A 226 -17.89 2.08 26.63
C GLN A 226 -16.62 2.58 27.33
N SER A 227 -16.09 3.73 26.92
CA SER A 227 -14.88 4.35 27.48
C SER A 227 -13.75 3.35 27.69
N LYS A 228 -13.37 2.66 26.59
CA LYS A 228 -12.30 1.66 26.61
C LYS A 228 -11.54 1.59 25.30
N TRP A 229 -10.34 1.11 25.37
CA TRP A 229 -9.52 0.77 24.22
C TRP A 229 -9.90 -0.60 23.64
N ILE A 230 -9.93 -0.69 22.33
CA ILE A 230 -10.06 -1.95 21.58
C ILE A 230 -8.76 -2.21 20.85
N MET A 231 -8.23 -3.42 20.94
CA MET A 231 -7.12 -3.91 20.13
C MET A 231 -7.62 -5.07 19.27
N ILE A 232 -7.29 -5.03 18.00
CA ILE A 232 -7.53 -6.12 17.06
C ILE A 232 -6.18 -6.63 16.60
N ILE A 233 -5.95 -7.95 16.67
CA ILE A 233 -4.73 -8.60 16.20
C ILE A 233 -5.06 -9.75 15.26
N TYR A 234 -4.16 -10.01 14.30
CA TYR A 234 -4.27 -11.17 13.43
C TYR A 234 -3.61 -12.40 14.04
N GLY A 235 -4.27 -13.55 14.01
CA GLY A 235 -3.66 -14.78 14.49
C GLY A 235 -4.56 -16.01 14.57
N PRO A 236 -4.14 -17.04 15.38
CA PRO A 236 -4.90 -18.28 15.52
C PRO A 236 -6.28 -18.07 16.19
N PRO A 237 -7.31 -18.83 15.77
CA PRO A 237 -7.22 -19.81 14.71
C PRO A 237 -6.90 -19.15 13.36
N LYS A 238 -6.29 -19.87 12.43
CA LYS A 238 -5.79 -19.37 11.15
C LYS A 238 -6.81 -18.48 10.45
N ARG A 239 -6.35 -17.29 9.93
CA ARG A 239 -7.17 -16.30 9.24
C ARG A 239 -8.27 -15.70 10.11
N SER A 240 -7.93 -15.35 11.34
CA SER A 240 -8.89 -14.71 12.26
C SER A 240 -8.34 -13.42 12.85
N TYR A 241 -9.24 -12.54 13.23
CA TYR A 241 -8.98 -11.40 14.09
C TYR A 241 -9.43 -11.69 15.50
N ILE A 242 -8.61 -11.30 16.47
CA ILE A 242 -8.90 -11.45 17.88
C ILE A 242 -9.03 -10.06 18.48
N PHE A 243 -10.15 -9.83 19.15
CA PHE A 243 -10.47 -8.58 19.81
C PHE A 243 -10.10 -8.64 21.27
N PHE A 244 -9.49 -7.59 21.76
CA PHE A 244 -9.19 -7.37 23.16
C PHE A 244 -9.72 -6.00 23.60
N GLY A 245 -10.07 -5.87 24.88
CA GLY A 245 -10.49 -4.63 25.51
C GLY A 245 -9.57 -4.24 26.68
N SER A 246 -9.36 -2.94 26.87
CA SER A 246 -8.59 -2.40 27.99
C SER A 246 -9.12 -1.04 28.41
N LYS A 247 -9.05 -0.74 29.71
CA LYS A 247 -9.35 0.60 30.23
C LYS A 247 -8.10 1.46 30.45
N ASP A 248 -6.94 0.81 30.57
CA ASP A 248 -5.68 1.44 31.01
C ASP A 248 -4.49 1.16 30.10
N LEU A 249 -4.71 0.48 28.93
CA LEU A 249 -3.69 0.04 27.97
C LEU A 249 -2.66 -0.96 28.53
N ARG A 250 -2.77 -1.34 29.78
CA ARG A 250 -1.85 -2.24 30.47
C ARG A 250 -2.43 -3.63 30.67
N LYS A 251 -3.72 -3.71 30.99
CA LYS A 251 -4.46 -4.97 31.17
C LYS A 251 -5.42 -5.14 30.02
N TRP A 252 -5.26 -6.22 29.28
CA TRP A 252 -6.05 -6.53 28.11
C TRP A 252 -6.83 -7.83 28.32
N GLU A 253 -8.13 -7.78 28.11
CA GLU A 253 -9.03 -8.92 28.18
C GLU A 253 -9.45 -9.34 26.77
N LYS A 254 -9.42 -10.64 26.48
CA LYS A 254 -9.92 -11.16 25.21
C LYS A 254 -11.46 -11.02 25.19
N LEU A 255 -11.98 -10.39 24.15
CA LEU A 255 -13.41 -10.14 23.97
C LEU A 255 -14.05 -11.18 23.03
N SER A 256 -13.53 -11.27 21.80
CA SER A 256 -14.13 -12.11 20.77
C SER A 256 -13.09 -12.49 19.70
N THR A 257 -13.55 -13.28 18.73
CA THR A 257 -12.79 -13.65 17.53
C THR A 257 -13.70 -13.49 16.31
N PHE A 258 -13.16 -12.94 15.22
CA PHE A 258 -13.83 -12.82 13.93
C PHE A 258 -13.04 -13.60 12.86
N PRO A 259 -13.66 -14.56 12.15
CA PRO A 259 -12.98 -15.46 11.21
C PRO A 259 -12.76 -14.82 9.84
N ASP A 260 -11.99 -15.52 9.01
CA ASP A 260 -11.77 -15.27 7.58
C ASP A 260 -11.23 -13.89 7.22
N MET A 261 -10.36 -13.33 8.04
CA MET A 261 -9.60 -12.10 7.80
C MET A 261 -8.11 -12.38 7.76
N PHE A 262 -7.33 -11.55 7.06
CA PHE A 262 -5.91 -11.85 6.81
C PHE A 262 -5.00 -10.65 7.05
N GLU A 263 -4.13 -10.72 8.06
CA GLU A 263 -3.10 -9.71 8.41
C GLU A 263 -3.63 -8.27 8.53
N CYS A 264 -2.83 -7.39 9.09
CA CYS A 264 -3.02 -5.93 9.10
C CYS A 264 -4.48 -5.50 9.32
N PRO A 265 -5.12 -5.86 10.47
CA PRO A 265 -6.48 -5.42 10.75
C PRO A 265 -6.60 -3.92 10.74
N ASP A 266 -7.66 -3.41 10.16
CA ASP A 266 -8.08 -2.03 10.32
C ASP A 266 -9.58 -1.96 10.55
N MET A 267 -10.02 -1.04 11.41
CA MET A 267 -11.43 -0.90 11.76
C MET A 267 -11.78 0.57 12.00
N PHE A 268 -12.83 1.02 11.35
CA PHE A 268 -13.29 2.42 11.39
C PHE A 268 -14.79 2.52 11.15
N GLN A 269 -15.36 3.67 11.49
CA GLN A 269 -16.78 3.95 11.31
C GLN A 269 -17.00 4.98 10.21
N LEU A 270 -18.01 4.78 9.37
CA LEU A 270 -18.37 5.69 8.28
C LEU A 270 -19.90 5.92 8.24
N PRO A 271 -20.32 7.16 7.88
CA PRO A 271 -21.69 7.43 7.55
C PRO A 271 -22.06 6.79 6.20
N LEU A 272 -23.18 6.10 6.15
CA LEU A 272 -23.72 5.59 4.88
C LEU A 272 -24.37 6.72 4.11
N ASP A 273 -23.96 6.92 2.85
CA ASP A 273 -24.41 7.99 1.95
C ASP A 273 -24.23 9.40 2.52
N GLY A 274 -23.27 9.57 3.44
CA GLY A 274 -23.03 10.84 4.13
C GLY A 274 -24.00 11.16 5.27
N ASP A 275 -24.95 10.27 5.57
CA ASP A 275 -25.91 10.45 6.67
C ASP A 275 -25.28 10.06 8.02
N SER A 276 -24.97 11.06 8.84
CA SER A 276 -24.36 10.86 10.17
C SER A 276 -25.25 10.05 11.16
N LYS A 277 -26.54 9.90 10.89
CA LYS A 277 -27.44 9.06 11.68
C LYS A 277 -27.40 7.60 11.26
N ARG A 278 -26.88 7.30 10.09
CA ARG A 278 -26.76 5.95 9.52
C ARG A 278 -25.30 5.55 9.41
N THR A 279 -24.65 5.32 10.55
CA THR A 279 -23.24 4.93 10.56
C THR A 279 -23.08 3.41 10.56
N LYS A 280 -22.02 2.93 9.91
CA LYS A 280 -21.62 1.53 9.87
C LYS A 280 -20.16 1.40 10.24
N TRP A 281 -19.82 0.27 10.83
CA TRP A 281 -18.44 -0.13 11.04
C TRP A 281 -17.94 -0.90 9.82
N VAL A 282 -16.71 -0.63 9.43
CA VAL A 282 -15.98 -1.36 8.40
C VAL A 282 -14.81 -2.05 9.08
N LEU A 283 -14.65 -3.35 8.84
CA LEU A 283 -13.51 -4.15 9.27
C LEU A 283 -12.79 -4.62 8.00
N SER A 284 -11.52 -4.23 7.83
CA SER A 284 -10.74 -4.55 6.63
C SER A 284 -9.50 -5.37 6.95
N ASP A 285 -8.96 -6.05 5.93
CA ASP A 285 -7.77 -6.88 6.03
C ASP A 285 -6.61 -6.40 5.15
N GLY A 286 -5.44 -7.02 5.34
CA GLY A 286 -4.23 -6.66 4.63
C GLY A 286 -4.30 -6.77 3.11
N ASN A 287 -5.19 -7.59 2.56
CA ASN A 287 -5.41 -7.68 1.11
C ASN A 287 -6.30 -6.56 0.56
N GLY A 288 -6.83 -5.70 1.44
CA GLY A 288 -7.82 -4.70 1.08
C GLY A 288 -9.24 -5.26 0.96
N SER A 289 -9.49 -6.48 1.44
CA SER A 289 -10.86 -6.97 1.58
C SER A 289 -11.51 -6.38 2.82
N TYR A 290 -12.84 -6.24 2.80
CA TYR A 290 -13.58 -5.65 3.91
C TYR A 290 -14.93 -6.30 4.11
N VAL A 291 -15.46 -6.17 5.32
CA VAL A 291 -16.85 -6.44 5.70
C VAL A 291 -17.45 -5.20 6.33
N ILE A 292 -18.76 -5.03 6.17
CA ILE A 292 -19.53 -3.93 6.76
C ILE A 292 -20.50 -4.49 7.78
N GLY A 293 -20.70 -3.78 8.89
CA GLY A 293 -21.60 -4.23 9.95
C GLY A 293 -21.69 -3.29 11.14
N GLN A 294 -21.92 -3.88 12.30
CA GLN A 294 -22.02 -3.19 13.59
C GLN A 294 -20.98 -3.75 14.58
N PHE A 295 -20.53 -2.90 15.49
CA PHE A 295 -19.66 -3.30 16.59
C PHE A 295 -20.28 -2.85 17.92
N ASP A 296 -20.47 -3.79 18.82
CA ASP A 296 -21.11 -3.55 20.12
C ASP A 296 -20.12 -3.26 21.26
N GLY A 297 -18.85 -3.09 20.91
CA GLY A 297 -17.74 -2.93 21.86
C GLY A 297 -17.09 -4.26 22.27
N THR A 298 -17.67 -5.38 21.89
CA THR A 298 -17.16 -6.73 22.20
C THR A 298 -17.01 -7.58 20.95
N ARG A 299 -18.02 -7.53 20.07
CA ARG A 299 -18.08 -8.37 18.86
C ARG A 299 -18.46 -7.54 17.65
N PHE A 300 -17.87 -7.88 16.52
CA PHE A 300 -18.27 -7.38 15.21
C PHE A 300 -19.36 -8.29 14.63
N HIS A 301 -20.47 -7.69 14.18
CA HIS A 301 -21.60 -8.34 13.54
C HIS A 301 -21.65 -7.90 12.07
N THR A 302 -21.32 -8.78 11.14
CA THR A 302 -21.36 -8.45 9.71
C THR A 302 -22.79 -8.39 9.18
N GLU A 303 -23.04 -7.43 8.29
CA GLU A 303 -24.34 -7.22 7.61
C GLU A 303 -24.28 -7.60 6.13
N GLN A 304 -23.09 -7.86 5.59
CA GLN A 304 -22.92 -8.31 4.21
C GLN A 304 -21.65 -9.17 4.03
N GLU A 305 -21.57 -9.85 2.91
CA GLU A 305 -20.42 -10.65 2.54
C GLU A 305 -19.15 -9.80 2.34
N LYS A 306 -18.00 -10.47 2.39
CA LYS A 306 -16.70 -9.83 2.22
C LYS A 306 -16.49 -9.39 0.78
N GLU A 307 -16.07 -8.14 0.60
CA GLU A 307 -15.81 -7.49 -0.66
C GLU A 307 -14.37 -7.02 -0.79
N ALA A 308 -13.91 -6.77 -2.03
CA ALA A 308 -12.61 -6.18 -2.30
C ALA A 308 -12.71 -4.67 -2.51
N LEU A 309 -11.79 -3.92 -1.90
CA LEU A 309 -11.68 -2.47 -2.07
C LEU A 309 -10.84 -2.08 -3.29
N ASP A 310 -9.77 -2.83 -3.57
CA ASP A 310 -8.86 -2.55 -4.67
C ASP A 310 -8.61 -3.82 -5.52
N TYR A 311 -8.55 -3.65 -6.81
CA TYR A 311 -8.42 -4.73 -7.79
C TYR A 311 -7.07 -4.67 -8.54
N GLY A 312 -6.14 -3.82 -8.09
CA GLY A 312 -4.81 -3.72 -8.67
C GLY A 312 -3.87 -4.83 -8.20
N PHE A 313 -2.72 -4.91 -8.83
CA PHE A 313 -1.67 -5.88 -8.47
C PHE A 313 -0.91 -5.54 -7.19
N ASN A 314 -0.89 -4.25 -6.86
CA ASN A 314 0.03 -3.71 -5.88
C ASN A 314 -0.75 -2.94 -4.82
N PHE A 315 -1.58 -3.66 -4.05
CA PHE A 315 -2.36 -3.08 -2.96
C PHE A 315 -2.34 -4.04 -1.77
N TYR A 316 -1.71 -3.63 -0.68
CA TYR A 316 -1.57 -4.50 0.49
C TYR A 316 -1.37 -3.70 1.79
N ALA A 317 -1.66 -4.35 2.94
CA ALA A 317 -1.43 -3.83 4.29
C ALA A 317 -2.00 -2.42 4.50
N THR A 318 -3.29 -2.26 4.19
CA THR A 318 -3.96 -0.97 4.27
C THR A 318 -4.07 -0.48 5.70
N GLN A 319 -3.96 0.84 5.91
CA GLN A 319 -4.26 1.45 7.20
C GLN A 319 -4.92 2.81 7.03
N THR A 320 -5.85 3.14 7.93
CA THR A 320 -6.44 4.48 8.04
C THR A 320 -5.74 5.31 9.09
N TRP A 321 -5.73 6.65 8.90
CA TRP A 321 -5.28 7.59 9.92
C TRP A 321 -6.22 7.58 11.11
N SER A 322 -5.66 7.39 12.30
CA SER A 322 -6.34 7.58 13.58
C SER A 322 -6.38 9.07 13.96
N ASP A 323 -7.32 9.44 14.80
CA ASP A 323 -7.40 10.76 15.44
C ASP A 323 -7.51 11.95 14.46
N VAL A 324 -8.08 11.71 13.28
CA VAL A 324 -8.42 12.79 12.34
C VAL A 324 -9.40 13.74 13.00
N PRO A 325 -9.18 15.07 12.96
CA PRO A 325 -10.07 16.03 13.59
C PRO A 325 -11.52 15.90 13.12
N LYS A 326 -12.47 16.07 14.02
CA LYS A 326 -13.91 15.99 13.70
C LYS A 326 -14.32 17.02 12.66
N GLU A 327 -13.65 18.16 12.62
CA GLU A 327 -13.87 19.25 11.65
C GLU A 327 -13.45 18.85 10.23
N ASP A 328 -12.44 17.98 10.09
CA ASP A 328 -12.07 17.36 8.82
C ASP A 328 -13.07 16.24 8.45
N GLY A 329 -13.39 15.39 9.41
CA GLY A 329 -14.42 14.36 9.31
C GLY A 329 -14.15 13.24 8.31
N ARG A 330 -12.98 13.25 7.63
CA ARG A 330 -12.63 12.24 6.63
C ARG A 330 -11.99 11.01 7.28
N CYS A 331 -12.31 9.85 6.75
CA CYS A 331 -11.53 8.63 6.95
C CYS A 331 -10.54 8.52 5.79
N ILE A 332 -9.26 8.61 6.07
CA ILE A 332 -8.19 8.64 5.05
C ILE A 332 -7.35 7.38 5.18
N GLN A 333 -7.07 6.75 4.05
CA GLN A 333 -6.36 5.48 3.96
C GLN A 333 -5.13 5.58 3.07
N MET A 334 -4.13 4.76 3.38
CA MET A 334 -2.97 4.47 2.54
C MET A 334 -2.68 2.97 2.55
N ALA A 335 -2.04 2.46 1.50
CA ALA A 335 -1.64 1.06 1.40
C ALA A 335 -0.20 0.93 0.89
N TRP A 336 0.42 -0.22 1.12
CA TRP A 336 1.69 -0.57 0.50
C TRP A 336 1.45 -1.07 -0.93
N MET A 337 2.15 -0.48 -1.91
CA MET A 337 2.18 -0.98 -3.28
C MET A 337 3.16 -2.16 -3.39
N ARG A 338 2.78 -3.28 -2.74
CA ARG A 338 3.60 -4.49 -2.62
C ARG A 338 4.02 -5.05 -3.96
N GLY A 339 5.30 -5.41 -4.09
CA GLY A 339 5.85 -6.09 -5.28
C GLY A 339 6.31 -5.15 -6.39
N GLY A 340 6.35 -3.85 -6.17
CA GLY A 340 7.03 -2.90 -7.03
C GLY A 340 8.52 -3.24 -7.18
N LYS A 341 9.10 -2.91 -8.34
CA LYS A 341 10.53 -3.14 -8.64
C LYS A 341 11.19 -1.84 -9.03
N TYR A 342 12.35 -1.56 -8.42
CA TYR A 342 13.10 -0.31 -8.61
C TYR A 342 14.58 -0.64 -8.83
N PRO A 343 14.93 -1.22 -9.99
CA PRO A 343 16.29 -1.70 -10.23
C PRO A 343 17.32 -0.56 -10.12
N ASP A 344 18.39 -0.83 -9.40
CA ASP A 344 19.52 0.09 -9.15
C ASP A 344 19.19 1.37 -8.40
N MET A 345 18.03 1.44 -7.70
CA MET A 345 17.67 2.58 -6.88
C MET A 345 18.14 2.40 -5.41
N PRO A 346 18.43 3.49 -4.69
CA PRO A 346 18.78 3.46 -3.27
C PRO A 346 17.54 3.42 -2.36
N PHE A 347 16.39 3.10 -2.88
CA PHE A 347 15.13 2.89 -2.18
C PHE A 347 14.41 1.68 -2.78
N ASN A 348 13.49 1.12 -2.03
CA ASN A 348 12.66 0.03 -2.52
C ASN A 348 11.26 0.11 -1.91
N GLN A 349 10.25 -0.12 -2.72
CA GLN A 349 8.83 0.00 -2.42
C GLN A 349 8.31 1.43 -2.33
N GLN A 350 7.00 1.58 -2.45
CA GLN A 350 6.27 2.84 -2.32
C GLN A 350 4.89 2.58 -1.72
N LEU A 351 4.26 3.64 -1.19
CA LEU A 351 2.88 3.63 -0.74
C LEU A 351 1.96 4.18 -1.82
N THR A 352 0.65 3.83 -1.76
CA THR A 352 -0.38 4.46 -2.60
C THR A 352 -0.54 5.94 -2.26
N PHE A 353 -1.17 6.69 -3.13
CA PHE A 353 -1.58 8.05 -2.78
C PHE A 353 -2.65 8.03 -1.68
N PRO A 354 -2.66 8.97 -0.72
CA PRO A 354 -3.70 9.04 0.31
C PRO A 354 -5.08 9.19 -0.30
N CYS A 355 -6.03 8.37 0.16
CA CYS A 355 -7.40 8.38 -0.34
C CYS A 355 -8.42 8.52 0.78
N VAL A 356 -9.49 9.27 0.51
CA VAL A 356 -10.67 9.33 1.36
C VAL A 356 -11.51 8.09 1.13
N LEU A 357 -11.94 7.47 2.21
CA LEU A 357 -12.94 6.40 2.19
C LEU A 357 -14.33 6.99 2.41
N SER A 358 -15.30 6.48 1.69
CA SER A 358 -16.72 6.77 1.86
C SER A 358 -17.55 5.51 1.72
N LEU A 359 -18.63 5.41 2.48
CA LEU A 359 -19.57 4.31 2.37
C LEU A 359 -20.80 4.79 1.62
N ARG A 360 -21.11 4.13 0.50
CA ARG A 360 -22.22 4.52 -0.39
C ARG A 360 -23.11 3.33 -0.72
N THR A 361 -24.39 3.61 -0.91
CA THR A 361 -25.31 2.66 -1.53
C THR A 361 -25.07 2.63 -3.04
N VAL A 362 -24.71 1.48 -3.54
CA VAL A 362 -24.48 1.23 -4.97
C VAL A 362 -25.31 0.01 -5.37
N ARG A 363 -26.36 0.22 -6.18
CA ARG A 363 -27.27 -0.87 -6.62
C ARG A 363 -27.82 -1.68 -5.44
N ASP A 364 -28.35 -0.98 -4.46
CA ASP A 364 -28.97 -1.51 -3.24
C ASP A 364 -28.01 -2.23 -2.29
N GLU A 365 -26.69 -2.25 -2.58
CA GLU A 365 -25.65 -2.79 -1.72
C GLU A 365 -24.78 -1.69 -1.09
N MET A 366 -24.33 -1.88 0.13
CA MET A 366 -23.35 -0.97 0.75
C MET A 366 -21.97 -1.25 0.16
N ARG A 367 -21.28 -0.20 -0.32
CA ARG A 367 -19.95 -0.31 -0.91
C ARG A 367 -18.99 0.70 -0.32
N LEU A 368 -17.84 0.20 0.11
CA LEU A 368 -16.72 1.06 0.49
C LEU A 368 -16.06 1.59 -0.77
N CYS A 369 -15.98 2.91 -0.88
CA CYS A 369 -15.40 3.62 -2.01
C CYS A 369 -14.12 4.33 -1.57
N ARG A 370 -13.11 4.34 -2.46
CA ARG A 370 -11.79 4.93 -2.22
C ARG A 370 -11.48 5.96 -3.30
N TYR A 371 -11.19 7.21 -2.93
CA TYR A 371 -10.93 8.27 -3.90
C TYR A 371 -9.81 9.21 -3.42
N PRO A 372 -8.91 9.70 -4.31
CA PRO A 372 -7.78 10.52 -3.90
C PRO A 372 -8.18 11.76 -3.12
N VAL A 373 -7.39 12.10 -2.09
CA VAL A 373 -7.61 13.31 -1.31
C VAL A 373 -7.53 14.56 -2.20
N ARG A 374 -8.36 15.56 -1.89
CA ARG A 374 -8.45 16.82 -2.69
C ARG A 374 -7.15 17.63 -2.72
N GLU A 375 -6.29 17.41 -1.76
CA GLU A 375 -5.01 18.10 -1.59
C GLU A 375 -4.04 17.86 -2.75
N ILE A 376 -4.24 16.84 -3.58
CA ILE A 376 -3.48 16.64 -4.82
C ILE A 376 -3.52 17.88 -5.74
N ALA A 377 -4.58 18.67 -5.62
CA ALA A 377 -4.71 19.91 -6.40
C ALA A 377 -3.57 20.91 -6.15
N GLN A 378 -2.87 20.83 -5.03
CA GLN A 378 -1.68 21.65 -4.75
C GLN A 378 -0.52 21.35 -5.72
N LEU A 379 -0.53 20.17 -6.34
CA LEU A 379 0.48 19.77 -7.31
C LEU A 379 0.16 20.21 -8.74
N TYR A 380 -1.02 20.72 -9.03
CA TYR A 380 -1.41 21.12 -10.40
C TYR A 380 -0.49 22.21 -10.93
N ALA A 381 0.11 21.92 -12.09
CA ALA A 381 0.99 22.85 -12.81
C ALA A 381 0.31 23.43 -14.04
N LYS A 382 -0.37 22.59 -14.81
CA LYS A 382 -1.06 22.95 -16.03
C LYS A 382 -2.27 22.03 -16.20
N GLU A 383 -3.38 22.57 -16.68
CA GLU A 383 -4.58 21.81 -17.02
C GLU A 383 -4.88 21.94 -18.52
N HIS A 384 -5.18 20.79 -19.13
CA HIS A 384 -5.74 20.69 -20.47
C HIS A 384 -7.15 20.15 -20.36
N LYS A 385 -8.08 20.68 -21.14
CA LYS A 385 -9.49 20.38 -21.02
C LYS A 385 -10.17 20.22 -22.38
N TRP A 386 -11.00 19.19 -22.48
CA TRP A 386 -11.89 18.94 -23.63
C TRP A 386 -13.29 18.64 -23.10
N GLU A 387 -14.30 19.17 -23.78
CA GLU A 387 -15.70 18.98 -23.43
C GLU A 387 -16.51 18.66 -24.68
N ASN A 388 -17.40 17.68 -24.57
CA ASN A 388 -18.31 17.27 -25.63
C ASN A 388 -17.62 17.01 -26.98
N VAL A 389 -16.51 16.28 -26.95
CA VAL A 389 -15.76 15.93 -28.15
C VAL A 389 -15.95 14.47 -28.54
N THR A 390 -16.04 14.19 -29.83
CA THR A 390 -15.99 12.83 -30.34
C THR A 390 -14.56 12.37 -30.43
N ALA A 391 -14.27 11.24 -29.78
CA ALA A 391 -12.99 10.57 -29.87
C ALA A 391 -13.10 9.41 -30.87
N SER A 392 -12.27 9.44 -31.90
CA SER A 392 -12.28 8.47 -33.01
C SER A 392 -10.90 7.83 -33.16
N SER A 393 -10.84 6.68 -33.82
CA SER A 393 -9.59 6.02 -34.14
C SER A 393 -8.66 6.96 -34.94
N GLY A 394 -7.40 7.06 -34.51
CA GLY A 394 -6.39 7.93 -35.13
C GLY A 394 -6.38 9.39 -34.65
N ASN A 395 -7.39 9.84 -33.92
CA ASN A 395 -7.41 11.17 -33.31
C ASN A 395 -6.94 11.11 -31.85
N ASP A 396 -5.66 11.42 -31.62
CA ASP A 396 -5.07 11.43 -30.28
C ASP A 396 -5.13 12.84 -29.69
N LEU A 397 -6.06 13.06 -28.77
CA LEU A 397 -6.22 14.33 -28.08
C LEU A 397 -5.00 14.73 -27.21
N LEU A 398 -4.16 13.75 -26.84
CA LEU A 398 -3.01 13.97 -25.97
C LEU A 398 -1.68 14.13 -26.72
N ARG A 399 -1.67 14.13 -28.07
CA ARG A 399 -0.45 14.13 -28.90
C ARG A 399 0.57 15.22 -28.55
N ASP A 400 0.09 16.38 -28.08
CA ASP A 400 0.94 17.54 -27.77
C ASP A 400 1.29 17.63 -26.27
N ILE A 401 0.79 16.70 -25.43
CA ILE A 401 1.05 16.65 -24.01
C ILE A 401 2.38 15.92 -23.77
N LYS A 402 3.23 16.55 -22.97
CA LYS A 402 4.53 16.02 -22.56
C LYS A 402 4.61 15.95 -21.05
N GLY A 403 5.41 15.04 -20.53
CA GLY A 403 5.61 14.87 -19.09
C GLY A 403 5.45 13.43 -18.65
N ASP A 404 5.60 13.22 -17.35
CA ASP A 404 5.60 11.90 -16.73
C ASP A 404 4.67 11.79 -15.49
N LEU A 405 4.05 12.92 -15.08
CA LEU A 405 3.21 12.99 -13.88
C LEU A 405 1.86 13.61 -14.23
N PHE A 406 0.78 12.87 -14.01
CA PHE A 406 -0.54 13.32 -14.40
C PHE A 406 -1.62 12.94 -13.38
N ASP A 407 -2.62 13.81 -13.28
CA ASP A 407 -3.96 13.53 -12.76
C ASP A 407 -4.94 13.67 -13.92
N ILE A 408 -5.46 12.57 -14.41
CA ILE A 408 -6.35 12.50 -15.57
C ILE A 408 -7.75 12.14 -15.10
N GLU A 409 -8.72 12.99 -15.40
CA GLU A 409 -10.14 12.73 -15.17
C GLU A 409 -10.87 12.68 -16.51
N ILE A 410 -11.61 11.62 -16.74
CA ILE A 410 -12.44 11.46 -17.95
C ILE A 410 -13.83 10.95 -17.59
N GLU A 411 -14.84 11.55 -18.24
CA GLU A 411 -16.21 11.05 -18.29
C GLU A 411 -16.63 10.88 -19.76
N PHE A 412 -17.10 9.71 -20.12
CA PHE A 412 -17.41 9.40 -21.51
C PHE A 412 -18.54 8.40 -21.66
N ASP A 413 -19.26 8.51 -22.78
CA ASP A 413 -20.13 7.46 -23.30
C ASP A 413 -19.29 6.61 -24.27
N PRO A 414 -19.16 5.30 -24.02
CA PRO A 414 -18.46 4.41 -24.95
C PRO A 414 -19.09 4.33 -26.34
N ALA A 415 -20.39 4.65 -26.46
CA ALA A 415 -21.17 4.68 -27.70
C ALA A 415 -20.96 3.43 -28.57
N GLN A 416 -20.32 3.58 -29.74
CA GLN A 416 -20.06 2.50 -30.69
C GLN A 416 -18.65 1.91 -30.57
N SER A 417 -17.83 2.44 -29.63
CA SER A 417 -16.46 1.96 -29.49
C SER A 417 -16.38 0.59 -28.81
N ASP A 418 -15.44 -0.23 -29.24
CA ASP A 418 -15.08 -1.47 -28.53
C ASP A 418 -14.29 -1.19 -27.26
N ALA A 419 -13.43 -0.15 -27.31
CA ALA A 419 -12.65 0.31 -26.16
C ALA A 419 -12.23 1.77 -26.28
N LEU A 420 -12.15 2.46 -25.11
CA LEU A 420 -11.46 3.73 -24.94
C LEU A 420 -10.40 3.58 -23.87
N GLY A 421 -9.18 4.07 -24.12
CA GLY A 421 -8.09 3.92 -23.19
C GLY A 421 -6.97 4.92 -23.34
N PHE A 422 -6.07 4.83 -22.36
CA PHE A 422 -4.84 5.59 -22.29
C PHE A 422 -3.63 4.66 -22.41
N LYS A 423 -2.61 5.11 -23.13
CA LYS A 423 -1.29 4.47 -23.14
C LYS A 423 -0.29 5.42 -22.49
N ILE A 424 0.18 5.10 -21.30
CA ILE A 424 1.04 5.96 -20.48
C ILE A 424 2.22 5.14 -19.98
N HIS A 425 3.44 5.68 -20.07
CA HIS A 425 4.70 4.96 -19.72
C HIS A 425 4.85 3.60 -20.42
N GLY A 426 4.16 3.41 -21.56
CA GLY A 426 4.13 2.15 -22.29
C GLY A 426 3.14 1.12 -21.75
N HIS A 427 2.29 1.48 -20.79
CA HIS A 427 1.24 0.65 -20.22
C HIS A 427 -0.14 1.14 -20.67
N ASP A 428 -1.05 0.19 -20.86
CA ASP A 428 -2.43 0.47 -21.27
C ASP A 428 -3.35 0.47 -20.04
N VAL A 429 -4.23 1.48 -19.98
CA VAL A 429 -5.40 1.54 -19.10
C VAL A 429 -6.61 1.80 -20.00
N GLN A 430 -7.53 0.85 -20.06
CA GLN A 430 -8.68 0.98 -20.98
C GLN A 430 -9.98 0.45 -20.38
N TYR A 431 -11.08 1.05 -20.77
CA TYR A 431 -12.41 0.46 -20.63
C TYR A 431 -12.77 -0.31 -21.90
N THR A 432 -13.27 -1.55 -21.73
CA THR A 432 -13.75 -2.42 -22.82
C THR A 432 -15.27 -2.48 -22.76
N THR A 433 -15.92 -2.04 -23.81
CA THR A 433 -17.38 -1.79 -23.85
C THR A 433 -18.20 -3.05 -23.70
N LYS A 434 -17.91 -4.08 -24.50
CA LYS A 434 -18.66 -5.35 -24.49
C LYS A 434 -18.51 -6.13 -23.18
N ALA A 435 -17.32 -6.12 -22.60
CA ALA A 435 -17.05 -6.84 -21.38
C ALA A 435 -17.41 -6.04 -20.12
N GLU A 436 -17.63 -4.73 -20.24
CA GLU A 436 -17.81 -3.80 -19.12
C GLU A 436 -16.68 -3.90 -18.11
N HIS A 437 -15.43 -3.89 -18.57
CA HIS A 437 -14.26 -3.97 -17.72
C HIS A 437 -13.32 -2.79 -17.93
N VAL A 438 -12.75 -2.29 -16.84
CA VAL A 438 -11.51 -1.52 -16.89
C VAL A 438 -10.32 -2.48 -16.74
N VAL A 439 -9.38 -2.40 -17.66
CA VAL A 439 -8.14 -3.17 -17.68
C VAL A 439 -6.99 -2.21 -17.47
N SER A 440 -6.27 -2.32 -16.36
CA SER A 440 -5.09 -1.49 -16.06
C SER A 440 -3.77 -2.24 -16.17
N ARG A 441 -3.82 -3.55 -16.32
CA ARG A 441 -2.74 -4.47 -16.72
C ARG A 441 -3.37 -5.70 -17.36
N ARG A 442 -2.62 -6.40 -18.20
CA ARG A 442 -3.15 -7.52 -19.03
C ARG A 442 -3.96 -8.59 -18.27
N THR A 443 -3.78 -8.74 -16.98
CA THR A 443 -4.38 -9.81 -16.17
C THR A 443 -5.40 -9.36 -15.15
N HIS A 444 -5.55 -8.06 -14.90
CA HIS A 444 -6.53 -7.53 -13.94
C HIS A 444 -7.65 -6.81 -14.68
N GLN A 445 -8.84 -7.36 -14.53
CA GLN A 445 -10.08 -6.86 -15.13
C GLN A 445 -11.02 -6.44 -13.99
N MET A 446 -11.30 -5.15 -13.94
CA MET A 446 -12.23 -4.56 -13.00
C MET A 446 -13.60 -4.44 -13.66
N LYS A 447 -14.59 -5.24 -13.22
CA LYS A 447 -15.96 -5.17 -13.77
C LYS A 447 -16.61 -3.86 -13.34
N VAL A 448 -17.01 -3.06 -14.32
CA VAL A 448 -17.54 -1.72 -14.13
C VAL A 448 -18.79 -1.52 -14.96
N LYS A 449 -19.92 -1.27 -14.33
CA LYS A 449 -21.16 -0.92 -15.03
C LYS A 449 -21.23 0.59 -15.26
N ARG A 450 -21.80 0.97 -16.38
CA ARG A 450 -22.10 2.38 -16.70
C ARG A 450 -23.10 2.96 -15.71
N LYS A 451 -22.94 4.23 -15.39
CA LYS A 451 -23.93 5.03 -14.66
C LYS A 451 -24.56 6.03 -15.62
N ASN A 452 -25.86 5.97 -15.82
CA ASN A 452 -26.58 6.80 -16.80
C ASN A 452 -25.95 6.75 -18.22
N GLY A 453 -25.48 5.58 -18.65
CA GLY A 453 -24.80 5.39 -19.93
C GLY A 453 -23.31 5.78 -19.94
N LEU A 454 -22.81 6.42 -18.90
CA LEU A 454 -21.45 6.96 -18.83
C LEU A 454 -20.52 6.12 -17.96
N ILE A 455 -19.23 6.23 -18.25
CA ILE A 455 -18.11 5.78 -17.42
C ILE A 455 -17.31 7.01 -16.99
N GLN A 456 -17.04 7.11 -15.68
CA GLN A 456 -16.10 8.08 -15.14
C GLN A 456 -14.84 7.34 -14.68
N MET A 457 -13.67 7.79 -15.12
CA MET A 457 -12.37 7.28 -14.65
C MET A 457 -11.47 8.44 -14.23
N ARG A 458 -10.66 8.20 -13.20
CA ARG A 458 -9.55 9.06 -12.81
C ARG A 458 -8.28 8.23 -12.69
N LEU A 459 -7.19 8.74 -13.25
CA LEU A 459 -5.87 8.09 -13.20
C LEU A 459 -4.88 9.01 -12.50
N LEU A 460 -4.23 8.53 -11.46
CA LEU A 460 -3.04 9.15 -10.91
C LEU A 460 -1.82 8.46 -11.49
N VAL A 461 -1.02 9.19 -12.24
CA VAL A 461 0.14 8.68 -12.97
C VAL A 461 1.40 9.27 -12.39
N ASP A 462 2.20 8.42 -11.73
CA ASP A 462 3.54 8.74 -11.29
C ASP A 462 4.58 7.98 -12.12
N ARG A 463 5.85 8.24 -11.96
CA ARG A 463 6.94 7.57 -12.70
C ARG A 463 6.88 6.05 -12.63
N THR A 464 6.48 5.51 -11.50
CA THR A 464 6.52 4.07 -11.25
C THR A 464 5.20 3.49 -10.79
N SER A 465 4.12 4.23 -10.97
CA SER A 465 2.77 3.76 -10.64
C SER A 465 1.67 4.39 -11.49
N ILE A 466 0.58 3.65 -11.64
CA ILE A 466 -0.70 4.14 -12.14
C ILE A 466 -1.77 3.63 -11.17
N GLU A 467 -2.44 4.55 -10.49
CA GLU A 467 -3.65 4.26 -9.73
C GLU A 467 -4.88 4.65 -10.56
N VAL A 468 -5.87 3.78 -10.61
CA VAL A 468 -7.12 3.96 -11.36
C VAL A 468 -8.28 3.98 -10.41
N PHE A 469 -9.18 4.94 -10.57
CA PHE A 469 -10.41 5.09 -9.79
C PHE A 469 -11.57 5.23 -10.76
N VAL A 470 -12.59 4.40 -10.60
CA VAL A 470 -13.73 4.36 -11.52
C VAL A 470 -15.02 4.69 -10.77
N ASN A 471 -15.91 5.42 -11.41
CA ASN A 471 -17.20 5.86 -10.85
C ASN A 471 -17.05 6.51 -9.46
N HIS A 472 -16.11 7.48 -9.37
CA HIS A 472 -15.75 8.17 -8.12
C HIS A 472 -15.27 7.21 -7.02
N GLY A 473 -14.45 6.24 -7.37
CA GLY A 473 -13.81 5.31 -6.43
C GLY A 473 -14.69 4.13 -5.99
N GLU A 474 -15.80 3.87 -6.67
CA GLU A 474 -16.57 2.62 -6.48
C GLU A 474 -15.70 1.39 -6.73
N ILE A 475 -14.77 1.54 -7.66
CA ILE A 475 -13.74 0.55 -7.98
C ILE A 475 -12.40 1.26 -8.08
N SER A 476 -11.35 0.67 -7.52
CA SER A 476 -9.99 1.17 -7.66
C SER A 476 -9.01 0.07 -8.03
N GLY A 477 -7.85 0.46 -8.56
CA GLY A 477 -6.76 -0.45 -8.87
C GLY A 477 -5.41 0.24 -8.78
N ALA A 478 -4.56 -0.18 -7.83
CA ALA A 478 -3.22 0.33 -7.64
C ALA A 478 -2.19 -0.58 -8.33
N ASN A 479 -1.36 -0.01 -9.22
CA ASN A 479 -0.39 -0.76 -10.00
C ASN A 479 0.98 -0.08 -10.03
N CYS A 480 2.02 -0.81 -9.66
CA CYS A 480 3.39 -0.43 -9.95
C CYS A 480 3.72 -0.73 -11.41
N ILE A 481 4.46 0.17 -12.03
CA ILE A 481 4.96 0.04 -13.39
C ILE A 481 6.46 0.34 -13.43
N LEU A 482 7.12 -0.05 -14.51
CA LEU A 482 8.43 0.48 -14.87
C LEU A 482 8.27 1.25 -16.19
N PRO A 483 8.60 2.55 -16.22
CA PRO A 483 8.50 3.32 -17.44
C PRO A 483 9.49 2.76 -18.48
N LYS A 484 9.09 2.70 -19.74
CA LYS A 484 9.99 2.38 -20.83
C LYS A 484 10.98 3.54 -21.02
N GLU A 485 12.25 3.23 -21.11
CA GLU A 485 13.25 4.24 -21.49
C GLU A 485 12.89 4.84 -22.85
N ASN A 486 12.86 6.17 -22.93
CA ASN A 486 12.44 6.89 -24.13
C ASN A 486 11.03 6.46 -24.62
N GLY A 487 10.15 6.10 -23.71
CA GLY A 487 8.78 5.73 -24.04
C GLY A 487 8.04 6.87 -24.73
N PRO A 488 7.03 6.54 -25.53
CA PRO A 488 6.21 7.55 -26.19
C PRO A 488 5.48 8.42 -25.16
N PRO A 489 5.11 9.67 -25.52
CA PRO A 489 4.25 10.50 -24.69
C PRO A 489 2.91 9.81 -24.40
N PRO A 490 2.14 10.31 -23.41
CA PRO A 490 0.83 9.78 -23.12
C PRO A 490 -0.08 9.89 -24.35
N ARG A 491 -0.91 8.89 -24.56
CA ARG A 491 -1.87 8.85 -25.68
C ARG A 491 -3.24 8.45 -25.19
N LEU A 492 -4.27 9.10 -25.75
CA LEU A 492 -5.64 8.61 -25.72
C LEU A 492 -5.90 7.86 -27.03
N TYR A 493 -6.58 6.72 -26.95
CA TYR A 493 -6.98 5.95 -28.14
C TYR A 493 -8.39 5.40 -27.98
N VAL A 494 -9.01 5.18 -29.13
CA VAL A 494 -10.33 4.53 -29.26
C VAL A 494 -10.21 3.43 -30.28
N ASN A 495 -10.84 2.30 -30.05
CA ASN A 495 -10.89 1.15 -30.94
C ASN A 495 -12.35 0.81 -31.28
N GLY A 496 -12.61 0.36 -32.52
CA GLY A 496 -13.87 -0.23 -32.95
C GLY A 496 -15.05 0.73 -33.03
N GLY A 497 -14.84 1.97 -33.47
CA GLY A 497 -15.88 2.99 -33.58
C GLY A 497 -15.59 4.20 -32.69
N ASP A 498 -16.55 5.12 -32.58
CA ASP A 498 -16.39 6.38 -31.87
C ASP A 498 -16.88 6.27 -30.42
N ALA A 499 -16.27 7.07 -29.53
CA ALA A 499 -16.74 7.33 -28.18
C ALA A 499 -17.02 8.84 -28.01
N ILE A 500 -17.93 9.20 -27.12
CA ILE A 500 -18.29 10.60 -26.84
C ILE A 500 -17.71 10.98 -25.48
N ILE A 501 -16.67 11.80 -25.48
CA ILE A 501 -16.08 12.34 -24.26
C ILE A 501 -16.95 13.53 -23.81
N LYS A 502 -17.59 13.38 -22.65
CA LYS A 502 -18.36 14.46 -22.02
C LYS A 502 -17.42 15.49 -21.38
N SER A 503 -16.42 14.99 -20.68
CA SER A 503 -15.33 15.83 -20.15
C SER A 503 -14.03 15.04 -20.07
N LEU A 504 -12.92 15.66 -20.40
CA LEU A 504 -11.57 15.16 -20.19
C LEU A 504 -10.73 16.29 -19.63
N LYS A 505 -10.11 16.05 -18.48
CA LYS A 505 -9.15 16.96 -17.86
C LYS A 505 -7.85 16.22 -17.67
N VAL A 506 -6.77 16.74 -18.20
CA VAL A 506 -5.41 16.23 -18.01
C VAL A 506 -4.60 17.29 -17.29
N ARG A 507 -4.24 17.02 -16.05
CA ARG A 507 -3.44 17.94 -15.22
C ARG A 507 -2.03 17.42 -15.11
N GLU A 508 -1.07 18.23 -15.52
CA GLU A 508 0.35 17.99 -15.29
C GLU A 508 0.66 18.31 -13.82
N LEU A 509 1.40 17.41 -13.16
CA LEU A 509 1.70 17.54 -11.73
C LEU A 509 3.14 17.97 -11.48
N LYS A 510 3.35 18.67 -10.37
CA LYS A 510 4.67 18.97 -9.81
C LYS A 510 5.12 17.82 -8.91
N SER A 511 6.44 17.72 -8.75
CA SER A 511 7.04 16.84 -7.74
C SER A 511 6.84 17.42 -6.33
N ILE A 512 6.61 16.53 -5.36
CA ILE A 512 6.61 16.89 -3.92
C ILE A 512 8.03 17.08 -3.38
N TRP A 513 9.03 16.56 -4.07
CA TRP A 513 10.41 16.63 -3.63
C TRP A 513 11.04 18.00 -3.89
N PRO A 514 11.89 18.50 -2.97
CA PRO A 514 12.52 19.82 -3.15
C PRO A 514 13.31 19.92 -4.45
N LYS A 515 13.09 20.99 -5.21
CA LYS A 515 13.96 21.33 -6.36
C LYS A 515 15.39 21.57 -5.89
N ALA A 516 16.38 21.28 -6.78
CA ALA A 516 17.77 21.57 -6.51
C ALA A 516 17.97 23.06 -6.19
N GLY A 517 18.41 23.39 -4.98
CA GLY A 517 18.86 24.74 -4.65
C GLY A 517 18.16 25.46 -3.48
N ARG A 518 17.10 24.90 -2.88
CA ARG A 518 16.59 25.44 -1.60
C ARG A 518 17.04 24.50 -0.47
N LYS A 519 17.98 25.01 0.35
CA LYS A 519 18.35 24.44 1.65
C LYS A 519 17.26 24.73 2.65
#